data_6f5ccb97233271e85636071be4c3f508
#
_entry.id   6f5ccb97233271e85636071be4c3f508
#
_cell.length_a   1.000
_cell.length_b   1.000
_cell.length_c   1.000
_cell.angle_alpha   90.00
_cell.angle_beta   90.00
_cell.angle_gamma   90.00
#
_symmetry.space_group_name_H-M   'P 1'
#
loop_
_entity.id
_entity.type
_entity.pdbx_description
1 polymer ?
#
loop_
_entity_poly.entity_id
_entity_poly.type
_entity_poly.pdbx_seq_one_letter_code
_entity_poly.pdbx_strand_id
1 'polypeptide(L)'
;MNGSIMRILFKTIKLASLALLLGLSVSATARAQNAKIELGQLDHLGSKASETVDVNIDERLMQITAKFLSGKDPDEVKIKQLVNGLKGIYVKSFEFEREGDYSQADIESIRSQLRNPAWSKILNVSSKKEGSIEVYLLTNASQVDGLVVLATDPKELTIVNIVGPVDLEKLSQLEGQFGVPELGIETKPKPKN
;
A
#
# COMPACT_ATOMS: atom_id res chain seq x y z
N MET A 1 -54.80 31.19 32.05
CA MET A 1 -53.64 30.98 31.18
C MET A 1 -53.84 29.65 30.46
N ASN A 2 -54.10 29.70 29.17
CA ASN A 2 -54.81 28.62 28.43
C ASN A 2 -53.92 27.38 28.18
N GLY A 3 -54.40 26.23 28.66
CA GLY A 3 -53.74 24.93 28.44
C GLY A 3 -53.48 24.55 26.97
N SER A 4 -54.10 25.32 26.02
CA SER A 4 -53.92 25.18 24.60
C SER A 4 -52.53 25.65 24.11
N ILE A 5 -52.02 26.74 24.70
CA ILE A 5 -50.72 27.33 24.35
C ILE A 5 -49.57 26.39 24.82
N MET A 6 -49.73 25.81 25.99
CA MET A 6 -48.75 24.87 26.54
C MET A 6 -48.63 23.56 25.72
N ARG A 7 -49.76 23.07 25.17
CA ARG A 7 -49.76 21.88 24.29
C ARG A 7 -49.09 22.14 22.92
N ILE A 8 -49.21 23.36 22.40
CA ILE A 8 -48.59 23.78 21.16
C ILE A 8 -47.08 23.91 21.37
N LEU A 9 -46.62 24.49 22.49
CA LEU A 9 -45.18 24.59 22.81
C LEU A 9 -44.53 23.23 22.96
N PHE A 10 -45.17 22.27 23.64
CA PHE A 10 -44.65 20.91 23.77
C PHE A 10 -44.59 20.14 22.46
N LYS A 11 -45.51 20.37 21.51
CA LYS A 11 -45.47 19.76 20.17
C LYS A 11 -44.32 20.33 19.32
N THR A 12 -44.09 21.64 19.36
CA THR A 12 -43.00 22.28 18.61
C THR A 12 -41.62 21.90 19.14
N ILE A 13 -41.45 21.74 20.46
CA ILE A 13 -40.17 21.29 21.06
C ILE A 13 -39.90 19.82 20.68
N LYS A 14 -40.91 18.94 20.65
CA LYS A 14 -40.72 17.53 20.23
C LYS A 14 -40.37 17.40 18.74
N LEU A 15 -40.99 18.23 17.88
CA LEU A 15 -40.65 18.25 16.45
C LEU A 15 -39.25 18.83 16.19
N ALA A 16 -38.85 19.87 16.92
CA ALA A 16 -37.49 20.45 16.81
C ALA A 16 -36.40 19.48 17.31
N SER A 17 -36.67 18.71 18.37
CA SER A 17 -35.72 17.70 18.88
C SER A 17 -35.60 16.50 17.94
N LEU A 18 -36.67 16.12 17.24
CA LEU A 18 -36.64 15.03 16.27
C LEU A 18 -35.89 15.44 15.00
N ALA A 19 -36.05 16.69 14.56
CA ALA A 19 -35.32 17.25 13.40
C ALA A 19 -33.81 17.41 13.70
N LEU A 20 -33.44 17.74 14.92
CA LEU A 20 -32.03 17.85 15.35
C LEU A 20 -31.34 16.48 15.44
N LEU A 21 -32.06 15.42 15.78
CA LEU A 21 -31.55 14.04 15.80
C LEU A 21 -31.37 13.43 14.40
N LEU A 22 -32.12 13.87 13.38
CA LEU A 22 -31.96 13.44 11.99
C LEU A 22 -30.81 14.17 11.26
N GLY A 23 -30.35 15.32 11.75
CA GLY A 23 -29.28 16.12 11.13
C GLY A 23 -27.86 15.68 11.46
N LEU A 24 -27.68 14.72 12.37
CA LEU A 24 -26.38 14.20 12.81
C LEU A 24 -26.02 12.83 12.22
N SER A 25 -26.61 12.46 11.09
CA SER A 25 -26.00 11.46 10.22
C SER A 25 -24.74 12.08 9.60
N VAL A 26 -23.69 12.19 10.41
CA VAL A 26 -22.32 12.33 9.91
C VAL A 26 -22.10 11.09 9.03
N SER A 27 -22.28 11.26 7.74
CA SER A 27 -21.80 10.33 6.74
C SER A 27 -20.29 10.26 6.97
N ALA A 28 -19.86 9.34 7.83
CA ALA A 28 -18.50 8.84 7.77
C ALA A 28 -18.37 8.29 6.34
N THR A 29 -17.97 9.14 5.40
CA THR A 29 -17.41 8.69 4.16
C THR A 29 -16.25 7.83 4.58
N ALA A 30 -16.46 6.50 4.64
CA ALA A 30 -15.39 5.54 4.64
C ALA A 30 -14.60 5.90 3.39
N ARG A 31 -13.53 6.69 3.56
CA ARG A 31 -12.52 6.86 2.52
C ARG A 31 -12.02 5.45 2.33
N ALA A 32 -12.43 4.83 1.23
CA ALA A 32 -11.81 3.62 0.76
C ALA A 32 -10.30 3.92 0.79
N GLN A 33 -9.59 3.29 1.69
CA GLN A 33 -8.18 3.57 1.88
C GLN A 33 -7.51 3.14 0.59
N ASN A 34 -6.97 4.13 -0.12
CA ASN A 34 -6.31 3.87 -1.38
C ASN A 34 -4.99 3.15 -1.07
N ALA A 35 -4.93 1.87 -1.41
CA ALA A 35 -3.71 1.07 -1.26
C ALA A 35 -2.61 1.50 -2.24
N LYS A 36 -2.96 2.26 -3.28
CA LYS A 36 -2.01 2.88 -4.19
C LYS A 36 -1.46 4.15 -3.56
N ILE A 37 -0.13 4.23 -3.42
CA ILE A 37 0.57 5.45 -3.02
C ILE A 37 0.99 6.26 -4.26
N GLU A 38 1.15 7.56 -4.08
CA GLU A 38 1.58 8.46 -5.14
C GLU A 38 3.12 8.44 -5.23
N LEU A 39 3.64 8.07 -6.41
CA LEU A 39 5.08 8.00 -6.70
C LEU A 39 5.56 9.13 -7.61
N GLY A 40 4.64 9.88 -8.25
CA GLY A 40 4.96 10.95 -9.21
C GLY A 40 5.80 12.08 -8.63
N GLN A 41 5.74 12.30 -7.32
CA GLN A 41 6.57 13.30 -6.63
C GLN A 41 8.08 13.00 -6.68
N LEU A 42 8.46 11.77 -7.05
CA LEU A 42 9.85 11.35 -7.22
C LEU A 42 10.36 11.49 -8.67
N ASP A 43 9.52 11.91 -9.63
CA ASP A 43 9.88 11.97 -11.04
C ASP A 43 11.09 12.88 -11.32
N HIS A 44 11.28 13.89 -10.50
CA HIS A 44 12.43 14.81 -10.59
C HIS A 44 13.79 14.10 -10.37
N LEU A 45 13.80 12.94 -9.71
CA LEU A 45 15.01 12.15 -9.47
C LEU A 45 15.52 11.49 -10.76
N GLY A 46 14.63 11.20 -11.73
CA GLY A 46 15.02 10.58 -12.98
C GLY A 46 16.07 11.36 -13.77
N SER A 47 16.12 12.70 -13.63
CA SER A 47 17.14 13.51 -14.28
C SER A 47 18.53 13.43 -13.64
N LYS A 48 18.63 12.89 -12.44
CA LYS A 48 19.88 12.71 -11.67
C LYS A 48 20.35 11.26 -11.64
N ALA A 49 19.43 10.33 -11.82
CA ALA A 49 19.70 8.91 -11.77
C ALA A 49 20.50 8.45 -13.00
N SER A 50 21.43 7.53 -12.79
CA SER A 50 22.14 6.80 -13.85
C SER A 50 21.27 5.72 -14.47
N GLU A 51 20.38 5.11 -13.64
CA GLU A 51 19.39 4.13 -14.08
C GLU A 51 18.04 4.43 -13.40
N THR A 52 16.97 4.25 -14.14
CA THR A 52 15.60 4.40 -13.62
C THR A 52 14.73 3.24 -14.08
N VAL A 53 14.06 2.60 -13.13
CA VAL A 53 13.00 1.62 -13.41
C VAL A 53 11.66 2.26 -13.01
N ASP A 54 10.71 2.29 -13.94
CA ASP A 54 9.33 2.75 -13.69
C ASP A 54 8.36 1.70 -14.22
N VAL A 55 7.72 0.98 -13.30
CA VAL A 55 6.71 -0.03 -13.61
C VAL A 55 5.36 0.46 -13.11
N ASN A 56 4.40 0.51 -14.02
CA ASN A 56 3.03 0.91 -13.72
C ASN A 56 2.05 -0.09 -14.35
N ILE A 57 1.71 -1.13 -13.60
CA ILE A 57 0.76 -2.17 -14.01
C ILE A 57 -0.50 -1.98 -13.20
N ASP A 58 -1.52 -1.39 -13.79
CA ASP A 58 -2.84 -1.23 -13.20
C ASP A 58 -3.69 -2.51 -13.31
N GLU A 59 -4.89 -2.50 -12.75
CA GLU A 59 -5.82 -3.63 -12.76
C GLU A 59 -6.12 -4.13 -14.17
N ARG A 60 -6.26 -3.23 -15.13
CA ARG A 60 -6.53 -3.58 -16.53
C ARG A 60 -5.36 -4.33 -17.17
N LEU A 61 -4.14 -3.84 -16.95
CA LEU A 61 -2.93 -4.49 -17.44
C LEU A 61 -2.70 -5.83 -16.75
N MET A 62 -2.99 -5.93 -15.43
CA MET A 62 -2.93 -7.19 -14.69
C MET A 62 -3.84 -8.25 -15.31
N GLN A 63 -5.08 -7.89 -15.64
CA GLN A 63 -6.02 -8.80 -16.29
C GLN A 63 -5.55 -9.25 -17.69
N ILE A 64 -4.92 -8.36 -18.45
CA ILE A 64 -4.35 -8.69 -19.74
C ILE A 64 -3.18 -9.65 -19.56
N THR A 65 -2.23 -9.33 -18.69
CA THR A 65 -1.04 -10.16 -18.43
C THR A 65 -1.42 -11.58 -17.97
N ALA A 66 -2.40 -11.69 -17.08
CA ALA A 66 -2.88 -13.00 -16.60
C ALA A 66 -3.42 -13.90 -17.73
N LYS A 67 -3.92 -13.32 -18.83
CA LYS A 67 -4.38 -14.09 -20.02
C LYS A 67 -3.24 -14.63 -20.87
N PHE A 68 -2.08 -13.96 -20.86
CA PHE A 68 -0.91 -14.41 -21.61
C PHE A 68 -0.11 -15.50 -20.91
N LEU A 69 -0.28 -15.66 -19.59
CA LEU A 69 0.33 -16.77 -18.85
C LEU A 69 -0.38 -18.07 -19.24
N SER A 70 0.33 -18.92 -19.98
CA SER A 70 -0.23 -20.15 -20.59
C SER A 70 -0.67 -21.18 -19.54
N GLY A 71 -0.06 -21.11 -18.36
CA GLY A 71 -0.28 -22.09 -17.27
C GLY A 71 0.26 -23.49 -17.59
N LYS A 72 1.15 -23.60 -18.59
CA LYS A 72 1.83 -24.86 -18.93
C LYS A 72 3.13 -25.05 -18.16
N ASP A 73 3.80 -23.94 -17.86
CA ASP A 73 4.99 -23.89 -17.03
C ASP A 73 4.60 -23.77 -15.54
N PRO A 74 5.18 -24.58 -14.63
CA PRO A 74 4.90 -24.51 -13.20
C PRO A 74 5.13 -23.11 -12.59
N ASP A 75 6.12 -22.37 -13.10
CA ASP A 75 6.43 -21.03 -12.61
C ASP A 75 5.41 -20.00 -13.14
N GLU A 76 4.94 -20.15 -14.40
CA GLU A 76 3.82 -19.35 -14.90
C GLU A 76 2.53 -19.58 -14.10
N VAL A 77 2.27 -20.82 -13.66
CA VAL A 77 1.12 -21.15 -12.80
C VAL A 77 1.22 -20.41 -11.46
N LYS A 78 2.39 -20.41 -10.83
CA LYS A 78 2.64 -19.70 -9.56
C LYS A 78 2.45 -18.21 -9.73
N ILE A 79 3.05 -17.61 -10.77
CA ILE A 79 2.90 -16.19 -11.08
C ILE A 79 1.43 -15.85 -11.32
N LYS A 80 0.72 -16.66 -12.11
CA LYS A 80 -0.70 -16.46 -12.38
C LYS A 80 -1.55 -16.51 -11.11
N GLN A 81 -1.26 -17.42 -10.19
CA GLN A 81 -1.95 -17.51 -8.91
C GLN A 81 -1.65 -16.31 -8.01
N LEU A 82 -0.42 -15.78 -8.05
CA LEU A 82 -0.02 -14.62 -7.27
C LEU A 82 -0.69 -13.34 -7.79
N VAL A 83 -0.66 -13.12 -9.12
CA VAL A 83 -1.21 -11.89 -9.71
C VAL A 83 -2.73 -11.91 -9.80
N ASN A 84 -3.34 -13.10 -9.64
CA ASN A 84 -4.80 -13.21 -9.66
C ASN A 84 -5.41 -12.54 -8.44
N GLY A 85 -6.20 -11.52 -8.68
CA GLY A 85 -6.84 -10.70 -7.66
C GLY A 85 -6.08 -9.42 -7.30
N LEU A 86 -4.80 -9.26 -7.69
CA LEU A 86 -4.12 -7.98 -7.55
C LEU A 86 -4.78 -6.91 -8.42
N LYS A 87 -4.80 -5.68 -7.92
CA LYS A 87 -5.34 -4.50 -8.61
C LYS A 87 -4.26 -3.63 -9.23
N GLY A 88 -3.01 -3.86 -8.86
CA GLY A 88 -1.88 -3.17 -9.48
C GLY A 88 -0.55 -3.45 -8.82
N ILE A 89 0.52 -3.22 -9.59
CA ILE A 89 1.91 -3.24 -9.15
C ILE A 89 2.57 -1.98 -9.69
N TYR A 90 3.17 -1.21 -8.79
CA TYR A 90 3.84 0.04 -9.09
C TYR A 90 5.25 -0.02 -8.50
N VAL A 91 6.26 0.19 -9.35
CA VAL A 91 7.66 0.18 -8.92
C VAL A 91 8.32 1.45 -9.43
N LYS A 92 9.04 2.13 -8.56
CA LYS A 92 10.04 3.14 -8.94
C LYS A 92 11.36 2.81 -8.28
N SER A 93 12.39 2.72 -9.11
CA SER A 93 13.77 2.55 -8.65
C SER A 93 14.67 3.56 -9.35
N PHE A 94 15.57 4.14 -8.60
CA PHE A 94 16.58 5.09 -9.06
C PHE A 94 17.93 4.65 -8.55
N GLU A 95 18.87 4.45 -9.46
CA GLU A 95 20.28 4.26 -9.13
C GLU A 95 21.07 5.54 -9.43
N PHE A 96 21.99 5.93 -8.56
CA PHE A 96 22.73 7.18 -8.64
C PHE A 96 24.24 6.89 -8.66
N GLU A 97 24.96 7.69 -9.42
CA GLU A 97 26.43 7.58 -9.43
C GLU A 97 27.05 8.04 -8.08
N ARG A 98 26.41 8.99 -7.41
CA ARG A 98 26.93 9.63 -6.20
C ARG A 98 25.94 9.51 -5.05
N GLU A 99 26.49 9.34 -3.85
CA GLU A 99 25.72 9.46 -2.62
C GLU A 99 25.15 10.89 -2.47
N GLY A 100 23.92 10.99 -1.97
CA GLY A 100 23.26 12.29 -1.73
C GLY A 100 22.55 12.91 -2.93
N ASP A 101 22.50 12.24 -4.08
CA ASP A 101 21.75 12.70 -5.25
C ASP A 101 20.23 12.65 -5.00
N TYR A 102 19.76 11.86 -4.03
CA TYR A 102 18.43 11.96 -3.45
C TYR A 102 18.50 12.35 -1.96
N SER A 103 17.41 12.82 -1.41
CA SER A 103 17.37 13.46 -0.09
C SER A 103 16.42 12.74 0.88
N GLN A 104 16.57 13.03 2.18
CA GLN A 104 15.59 12.58 3.20
C GLN A 104 14.17 13.15 2.93
N ALA A 105 14.04 14.29 2.26
CA ALA A 105 12.73 14.83 1.90
C ALA A 105 12.03 13.96 0.84
N ASP A 106 12.78 13.36 -0.08
CA ASP A 106 12.25 12.44 -1.08
C ASP A 106 11.70 11.18 -0.41
N ILE A 107 12.46 10.61 0.53
CA ILE A 107 12.02 9.45 1.33
C ILE A 107 10.78 9.82 2.17
N GLU A 108 10.79 11.00 2.81
CA GLU A 108 9.71 11.45 3.68
C GLU A 108 8.43 11.70 2.90
N SER A 109 8.52 12.06 1.64
CA SER A 109 7.37 12.21 0.74
C SER A 109 6.57 10.91 0.59
N ILE A 110 7.26 9.76 0.63
CA ILE A 110 6.64 8.43 0.64
C ILE A 110 6.17 8.05 2.04
N ARG A 111 7.03 8.21 3.06
CA ARG A 111 6.68 7.85 4.44
C ARG A 111 5.45 8.59 4.96
N SER A 112 5.27 9.84 4.56
CA SER A 112 4.11 10.65 4.98
C SER A 112 2.79 10.05 4.57
N GLN A 113 2.71 9.40 3.41
CA GLN A 113 1.52 8.70 2.93
C GLN A 113 1.22 7.43 3.74
N LEU A 114 2.27 6.81 4.29
CA LEU A 114 2.20 5.56 5.05
C LEU A 114 1.97 5.78 6.56
N ARG A 115 1.88 7.03 7.04
CA ARG A 115 1.51 7.38 8.42
C ARG A 115 0.02 7.23 8.72
N ASN A 116 -0.80 6.98 7.72
CA ASN A 116 -2.22 6.70 7.94
C ASN A 116 -2.38 5.46 8.83
N PRO A 117 -3.27 5.48 9.85
CA PRO A 117 -3.47 4.37 10.80
C PRO A 117 -3.79 3.01 10.17
N ALA A 118 -4.20 3.00 8.91
CA ALA A 118 -4.46 1.75 8.18
C ALA A 118 -3.19 1.05 7.69
N TRP A 119 -2.10 1.78 7.54
CA TRP A 119 -0.81 1.22 7.20
C TRP A 119 -0.08 0.82 8.48
N SER A 120 0.40 -0.40 8.53
CA SER A 120 1.22 -0.92 9.61
C SER A 120 2.62 -1.22 9.10
N LYS A 121 3.64 -0.59 9.70
CA LYS A 121 5.03 -0.95 9.43
C LYS A 121 5.33 -2.27 10.13
N ILE A 122 5.59 -3.32 9.37
CA ILE A 122 5.85 -4.67 9.88
C ILE A 122 7.35 -5.02 9.93
N LEU A 123 8.16 -4.36 9.11
CA LEU A 123 9.60 -4.55 9.08
C LEU A 123 10.29 -3.20 9.00
N ASN A 124 11.38 -3.07 9.73
CA ASN A 124 12.32 -1.98 9.62
C ASN A 124 13.72 -2.50 9.92
N VAL A 125 14.51 -2.69 8.86
CA VAL A 125 15.92 -3.01 8.95
C VAL A 125 16.70 -1.75 8.57
N SER A 126 17.67 -1.35 9.37
CA SER A 126 18.45 -0.14 9.11
C SER A 126 19.91 -0.37 9.41
N SER A 127 20.76 -0.04 8.47
CA SER A 127 22.21 -0.04 8.56
C SER A 127 22.73 1.35 8.20
N LYS A 128 23.70 1.85 8.96
CA LYS A 128 24.33 3.15 8.64
C LYS A 128 25.14 3.12 7.35
N LYS A 129 25.57 1.93 6.91
CA LYS A 129 26.43 1.73 5.73
C LYS A 129 25.65 1.24 4.51
N GLU A 130 24.63 0.40 4.75
CA GLU A 130 23.93 -0.34 3.70
C GLU A 130 22.51 0.21 3.44
N GLY A 131 22.09 1.24 4.20
CA GLY A 131 20.77 1.83 4.03
C GLY A 131 19.67 1.22 4.88
N SER A 132 18.43 1.24 4.42
CA SER A 132 17.29 0.70 5.17
C SER A 132 16.26 0.02 4.27
N ILE A 133 15.57 -0.97 4.82
CA ILE A 133 14.40 -1.61 4.22
C ILE A 133 13.24 -1.47 5.19
N GLU A 134 12.15 -0.89 4.72
CA GLU A 134 10.91 -0.76 5.45
C GLU A 134 9.79 -1.46 4.68
N VAL A 135 8.99 -2.27 5.37
CA VAL A 135 7.81 -2.93 4.79
C VAL A 135 6.57 -2.51 5.53
N TYR A 136 5.57 -2.10 4.77
CA TYR A 136 4.28 -1.67 5.26
C TYR A 136 3.16 -2.50 4.66
N LEU A 137 2.19 -2.87 5.48
CA LEU A 137 0.96 -3.53 5.05
C LEU A 137 -0.25 -2.64 5.31
N LEU A 138 -1.11 -2.56 4.33
CA LEU A 138 -2.48 -2.06 4.49
C LEU A 138 -3.38 -3.26 4.75
N THR A 139 -3.97 -3.32 5.94
CA THR A 139 -4.84 -4.43 6.32
C THR A 139 -6.29 -3.97 6.49
N ASN A 140 -7.21 -4.81 6.02
CA ASN A 140 -8.63 -4.64 6.22
C ASN A 140 -9.20 -5.94 6.80
N ALA A 141 -9.67 -5.89 8.06
CA ALA A 141 -10.03 -7.07 8.84
C ALA A 141 -8.87 -8.10 8.90
N SER A 142 -8.97 -9.22 8.20
CA SER A 142 -7.95 -10.27 8.16
C SER A 142 -7.21 -10.35 6.81
N GLN A 143 -7.47 -9.41 5.90
CA GLN A 143 -6.90 -9.41 4.55
C GLN A 143 -5.87 -8.30 4.40
N VAL A 144 -4.80 -8.59 3.67
CA VAL A 144 -3.83 -7.58 3.25
C VAL A 144 -4.28 -7.02 1.91
N ASP A 145 -4.67 -5.74 1.89
CA ASP A 145 -5.18 -5.04 0.69
C ASP A 145 -4.10 -4.22 -0.02
N GLY A 146 -2.93 -4.10 0.59
CA GLY A 146 -1.79 -3.39 0.01
C GLY A 146 -0.49 -3.69 0.73
N LEU A 147 0.61 -3.63 -0.03
CA LEU A 147 1.97 -3.77 0.48
C LEU A 147 2.83 -2.67 -0.12
N VAL A 148 3.68 -2.07 0.72
CA VAL A 148 4.74 -1.17 0.26
C VAL A 148 6.08 -1.63 0.83
N VAL A 149 7.06 -1.74 -0.06
CA VAL A 149 8.47 -1.89 0.31
C VAL A 149 9.17 -0.58 -0.06
N LEU A 150 9.86 -0.01 0.91
CA LEU A 150 10.73 1.16 0.73
C LEU A 150 12.15 0.74 1.06
N ALA A 151 12.98 0.58 0.04
CA ALA A 151 14.40 0.26 0.18
C ALA A 151 15.24 1.48 -0.19
N THR A 152 16.21 1.78 0.65
CA THR A 152 17.11 2.92 0.47
C THR A 152 18.54 2.49 0.79
N ASP A 153 19.47 2.86 -0.05
CA ASP A 153 20.89 2.84 0.26
C ASP A 153 21.54 4.17 -0.17
N PRO A 154 22.84 4.42 0.08
CA PRO A 154 23.44 5.69 -0.26
C PRO A 154 23.32 6.11 -1.74
N LYS A 155 23.12 5.15 -2.64
CA LYS A 155 23.07 5.35 -4.10
C LYS A 155 21.84 4.78 -4.77
N GLU A 156 20.91 4.18 -4.01
CA GLU A 156 19.68 3.61 -4.58
C GLU A 156 18.45 3.97 -3.74
N LEU A 157 17.37 4.27 -4.43
CA LEU A 157 16.05 4.47 -3.85
C LEU A 157 15.05 3.61 -4.63
N THR A 158 14.51 2.58 -3.98
CA THR A 158 13.53 1.68 -4.58
C THR A 158 12.24 1.65 -3.78
N ILE A 159 11.11 1.86 -4.46
CA ILE A 159 9.77 1.75 -3.91
C ILE A 159 8.99 0.73 -4.72
N VAL A 160 8.41 -0.25 -4.01
CA VAL A 160 7.46 -1.22 -4.57
C VAL A 160 6.14 -1.04 -3.87
N ASN A 161 5.06 -0.84 -4.62
CA ASN A 161 3.71 -0.80 -4.09
C ASN A 161 2.84 -1.83 -4.81
N ILE A 162 2.33 -2.79 -4.06
CA ILE A 162 1.40 -3.83 -4.54
C ILE A 162 0.03 -3.49 -3.99
N VAL A 163 -0.98 -3.47 -4.86
CA VAL A 163 -2.36 -3.10 -4.56
C VAL A 163 -3.28 -4.28 -4.81
N GLY A 164 -4.16 -4.57 -3.87
CA GLY A 164 -5.13 -5.65 -3.91
C GLY A 164 -4.84 -6.73 -2.87
N PRO A 165 -5.61 -7.82 -2.88
CA PRO A 165 -5.43 -8.91 -1.94
C PRO A 165 -4.06 -9.57 -2.12
N VAL A 166 -3.17 -9.33 -1.16
CA VAL A 166 -1.80 -9.87 -1.15
C VAL A 166 -1.76 -11.13 -0.30
N ASP A 167 -1.43 -12.24 -0.93
CA ASP A 167 -1.17 -13.51 -0.25
C ASP A 167 0.32 -13.58 0.11
N LEU A 168 0.64 -13.27 1.36
CA LEU A 168 2.02 -13.21 1.84
C LEU A 168 2.72 -14.59 1.78
N GLU A 169 1.97 -15.68 1.93
CA GLU A 169 2.53 -17.03 1.85
C GLU A 169 2.97 -17.35 0.41
N LYS A 170 2.16 -16.97 -0.57
CA LYS A 170 2.54 -17.11 -1.99
C LYS A 170 3.68 -16.17 -2.37
N LEU A 171 3.69 -14.95 -1.82
CA LEU A 171 4.76 -13.99 -2.08
C LEU A 171 6.11 -14.50 -1.56
N SER A 172 6.16 -15.09 -0.37
CA SER A 172 7.39 -15.66 0.20
C SER A 172 7.93 -16.83 -0.63
N GLN A 173 7.09 -17.54 -1.38
CA GLN A 173 7.55 -18.61 -2.28
C GLN A 173 8.30 -18.10 -3.51
N LEU A 174 8.25 -16.79 -3.79
CA LEU A 174 8.97 -16.13 -4.87
C LEU A 174 10.25 -15.41 -4.41
N GLU A 175 10.57 -15.46 -3.10
CA GLU A 175 11.80 -14.88 -2.57
C GLU A 175 13.03 -15.43 -3.30
N GLY A 176 13.96 -14.54 -3.67
CA GLY A 176 15.13 -14.88 -4.44
C GLY A 176 14.88 -15.17 -5.93
N GLN A 177 13.62 -15.10 -6.39
CA GLN A 177 13.25 -15.27 -7.81
C GLN A 177 12.73 -13.94 -8.37
N PHE A 178 12.91 -13.71 -9.66
CA PHE A 178 12.39 -12.54 -10.40
C PHE A 178 12.77 -11.17 -9.80
N GLY A 179 13.91 -11.07 -9.08
CA GLY A 179 14.35 -9.83 -8.44
C GLY A 179 13.56 -9.47 -7.18
N VAL A 180 12.74 -10.37 -6.64
CA VAL A 180 12.11 -10.20 -5.33
C VAL A 180 13.19 -10.39 -4.26
N PRO A 181 13.49 -9.38 -3.43
CA PRO A 181 14.46 -9.52 -2.36
C PRO A 181 13.98 -10.56 -1.34
N GLU A 182 14.92 -11.22 -0.67
CA GLU A 182 14.63 -12.11 0.45
C GLU A 182 14.02 -11.26 1.59
N LEU A 183 12.74 -11.44 1.85
CA LEU A 183 12.02 -10.71 2.90
C LEU A 183 12.27 -11.30 4.29
N GLY A 184 12.96 -12.45 4.37
CA GLY A 184 13.27 -13.14 5.64
C GLY A 184 12.02 -13.64 6.38
N ILE A 185 10.90 -13.81 5.69
CA ILE A 185 9.67 -14.35 6.27
C ILE A 185 9.80 -15.88 6.29
N GLU A 186 10.44 -16.42 7.32
CA GLU A 186 10.48 -17.86 7.54
C GLU A 186 9.08 -18.41 7.86
N THR A 187 8.42 -19.00 6.89
CA THR A 187 7.10 -19.63 7.07
C THR A 187 7.14 -21.08 7.56
N LYS A 188 8.34 -21.69 7.69
CA LYS A 188 8.50 -23.04 8.24
C LYS A 188 9.76 -23.19 9.08
N PRO A 189 9.67 -23.87 10.26
CA PRO A 189 10.87 -24.28 10.98
C PRO A 189 11.65 -25.29 10.14
N LYS A 190 12.95 -25.01 9.92
CA LYS A 190 13.87 -25.96 9.30
C LYS A 190 13.84 -27.28 10.05
N PRO A 191 13.66 -28.45 9.38
CA PRO A 191 13.80 -29.74 10.05
C PRO A 191 15.20 -29.84 10.64
N LYS A 192 15.27 -30.08 11.96
CA LYS A 192 16.52 -30.40 12.62
C LYS A 192 16.98 -31.78 12.14
N ASN A 193 18.05 -31.85 11.36
CA ASN A 193 18.84 -33.05 11.19
C ASN A 193 19.69 -33.30 12.43
#